data_3de7279a97f407d166f6aa0e369dc721
#
_entry.id   3de7279a97f407d166f6aa0e369dc721
#
_cell.length_a   1.000
_cell.length_b   1.000
_cell.length_c   1.000
_cell.angle_alpha   90.00
_cell.angle_beta   90.00
_cell.angle_gamma   90.00
#
_symmetry.space_group_name_H-M   'P 1'
#
loop_
_entity.id
_entity.type
_entity.pdbx_description
1 polymer ?
#
loop_
_entity_poly.entity_id
_entity_poly.type
_entity_poly.pdbx_seq_one_letter_code
_entity_poly.pdbx_strand_id
1 'polypeptide(L)'
;MRPIYAVVLIAIVAAAAGPAVADDTSEMWRTAEAYIICGRDYVKAAYFPTLEGAKSACAKELDAYGLAMRTLAVNTQIAEGRSPDAARSFAAMKEAWARNDALDHFTHSVKEWIEQK
;
A
#
# COMPACT_ATOMS: atom_id res chain seq x y z
N MET A 1 -15.99 -23.48 15.70
CA MET A 1 -14.99 -24.41 15.15
C MET A 1 -14.35 -23.90 13.87
N ARG A 2 -15.12 -23.42 12.90
CA ARG A 2 -14.58 -22.86 11.65
C ARG A 2 -13.59 -21.69 11.82
N PRO A 3 -13.79 -20.73 12.77
CA PRO A 3 -12.82 -19.63 12.94
C PRO A 3 -11.44 -20.10 13.37
N ILE A 4 -11.37 -21.18 14.15
CA ILE A 4 -10.09 -21.73 14.64
C ILE A 4 -9.31 -22.35 13.49
N TYR A 5 -9.98 -23.07 12.60
CA TYR A 5 -9.34 -23.66 11.43
C TYR A 5 -8.84 -22.60 10.45
N ALA A 6 -9.61 -21.53 10.25
CA ALA A 6 -9.18 -20.43 9.40
C ALA A 6 -7.93 -19.73 9.94
N VAL A 7 -7.85 -19.53 11.25
CA VAL A 7 -6.67 -18.93 11.90
C VAL A 7 -5.45 -19.82 11.75
N VAL A 8 -5.62 -21.13 11.92
CA VAL A 8 -4.51 -22.09 11.76
C VAL A 8 -4.01 -22.12 10.31
N LEU A 9 -4.91 -22.08 9.33
CA LEU A 9 -4.54 -22.03 7.92
C LEU A 9 -3.77 -20.75 7.58
N ILE A 10 -4.19 -19.61 8.09
CA ILE A 10 -3.48 -18.35 7.89
C ILE A 10 -2.09 -18.41 8.50
N ALA A 11 -1.95 -18.97 9.70
CA ALA A 11 -0.65 -19.13 10.35
C ALA A 11 0.28 -20.05 9.56
N ILE A 12 -0.24 -21.13 8.97
CA ILE A 12 0.54 -22.06 8.15
C ILE A 12 1.01 -21.37 6.87
N VAL A 13 0.13 -20.59 6.21
CA VAL A 13 0.48 -19.85 5.00
C VAL A 13 1.55 -18.78 5.33
N ALA A 14 1.41 -18.06 6.43
CA ALA A 14 2.39 -17.07 6.87
C ALA A 14 3.74 -17.74 7.17
N ALA A 15 3.76 -18.90 7.82
CA ALA A 15 4.98 -19.65 8.09
C ALA A 15 5.64 -20.16 6.80
N ALA A 16 4.85 -20.61 5.81
CA ALA A 16 5.35 -21.05 4.51
C ALA A 16 5.90 -19.91 3.67
N ALA A 17 5.28 -18.71 3.78
CA ALA A 17 5.73 -17.52 3.07
C ALA A 17 6.98 -16.88 3.68
N GLY A 18 7.28 -17.19 4.95
CA GLY A 18 8.46 -16.71 5.68
C GLY A 18 8.31 -15.33 6.32
N PRO A 19 9.25 -14.98 7.22
CA PRO A 19 9.22 -13.72 7.96
C PRO A 19 9.32 -12.48 7.05
N ALA A 20 10.08 -12.56 5.95
CA ALA A 20 10.27 -11.45 5.02
C ALA A 20 8.94 -10.96 4.43
N VAL A 21 8.05 -11.88 4.06
CA VAL A 21 6.73 -11.51 3.51
C VAL A 21 5.84 -10.89 4.58
N ALA A 22 5.92 -11.34 5.83
CA ALA A 22 5.19 -10.74 6.94
C ALA A 22 5.65 -9.30 7.21
N ASP A 23 6.98 -9.06 7.17
CA ASP A 23 7.57 -7.72 7.33
C ASP A 23 7.17 -6.82 6.16
N ASP A 24 7.17 -7.35 4.92
CA ASP A 24 6.75 -6.61 3.73
C ASP A 24 5.27 -6.21 3.80
N THR A 25 4.42 -7.08 4.33
CA THR A 25 3.00 -6.79 4.55
C THR A 25 2.82 -5.64 5.54
N SER A 26 3.56 -5.67 6.65
CA SER A 26 3.55 -4.61 7.65
C SER A 26 4.01 -3.28 7.06
N GLU A 27 5.07 -3.30 6.26
CA GLU A 27 5.59 -2.11 5.59
C GLU A 27 4.59 -1.54 4.59
N MET A 28 3.90 -2.41 3.84
CA MET A 28 2.86 -1.99 2.91
C MET A 28 1.74 -1.25 3.65
N TRP A 29 1.23 -1.79 4.76
CA TRP A 29 0.20 -1.13 5.54
C TRP A 29 0.67 0.19 6.14
N ARG A 30 1.91 0.22 6.66
CA ARG A 30 2.50 1.43 7.23
C ARG A 30 2.61 2.55 6.20
N THR A 31 3.05 2.23 4.98
CA THR A 31 3.20 3.22 3.91
C THR A 31 1.84 3.67 3.37
N ALA A 32 0.86 2.78 3.28
CA ALA A 32 -0.50 3.14 2.90
C ALA A 32 -1.11 4.14 3.89
N GLU A 33 -0.98 3.86 5.18
CA GLU A 33 -1.48 4.74 6.24
C GLU A 33 -0.77 6.09 6.22
N ALA A 34 0.56 6.10 6.06
CA ALA A 34 1.35 7.33 5.98
C ALA A 34 0.90 8.23 4.83
N TYR A 35 0.54 7.64 3.70
CA TYR A 35 0.06 8.41 2.55
C TYR A 35 -1.26 9.12 2.85
N ILE A 36 -2.22 8.42 3.43
CA ILE A 36 -3.53 8.99 3.80
C ILE A 36 -3.37 10.06 4.90
N ILE A 37 -2.55 9.78 5.91
CA ILE A 37 -2.28 10.75 6.99
C ILE A 37 -1.63 12.01 6.41
N CYS A 38 -0.71 11.88 5.47
CA CYS A 38 -0.08 13.03 4.81
C CYS A 38 -1.13 13.93 4.17
N GLY A 39 -2.08 13.36 3.43
CA GLY A 39 -3.16 14.13 2.80
C GLY A 39 -4.04 14.84 3.80
N ARG A 40 -4.41 14.17 4.87
CA ARG A 40 -5.20 14.75 5.96
C ARG A 40 -4.47 15.91 6.63
N ASP A 41 -3.21 15.71 6.95
CA ASP A 41 -2.39 16.73 7.61
C ASP A 41 -2.18 17.95 6.71
N TYR A 42 -1.99 17.72 5.39
CA TYR A 42 -1.91 18.79 4.42
C TYR A 42 -3.18 19.65 4.43
N VAL A 43 -4.35 19.03 4.35
CA VAL A 43 -5.64 19.75 4.34
C VAL A 43 -5.82 20.55 5.62
N LYS A 44 -5.45 20.00 6.77
CA LYS A 44 -5.56 20.68 8.07
C LYS A 44 -4.65 21.89 8.16
N ALA A 45 -3.42 21.79 7.66
CA ALA A 45 -2.40 22.81 7.80
C ALA A 45 -2.50 23.91 6.73
N ALA A 46 -2.97 23.58 5.53
CA ALA A 46 -3.01 24.53 4.43
C ALA A 46 -4.13 25.56 4.61
N TYR A 47 -3.80 26.81 4.36
CA TYR A 47 -4.77 27.90 4.44
C TYR A 47 -5.82 27.79 3.33
N PHE A 48 -5.36 27.48 2.11
CA PHE A 48 -6.20 27.23 0.95
C PHE A 48 -5.84 25.88 0.34
N PRO A 49 -6.33 24.78 0.94
CA PRO A 49 -5.94 23.46 0.44
C PRO A 49 -6.53 23.19 -0.94
N THR A 50 -5.71 22.57 -1.80
CA THR A 50 -6.14 22.11 -3.13
C THR A 50 -5.77 20.66 -3.31
N LEU A 51 -6.47 19.97 -4.21
CA LEU A 51 -6.14 18.61 -4.54
C LEU A 51 -4.74 18.49 -5.12
N GLU A 52 -4.36 19.39 -6.02
CA GLU A 52 -3.02 19.38 -6.61
C GLU A 52 -1.94 19.66 -5.59
N GLY A 53 -2.19 20.54 -4.63
CA GLY A 53 -1.28 20.79 -3.52
C GLY A 53 -1.09 19.56 -2.65
N ALA A 54 -2.16 18.84 -2.35
CA ALA A 54 -2.10 17.61 -1.58
C ALA A 54 -1.31 16.51 -2.32
N LYS A 55 -1.57 16.32 -3.61
CA LYS A 55 -0.84 15.37 -4.45
C LYS A 55 0.65 15.65 -4.45
N SER A 56 1.01 16.92 -4.62
CA SER A 56 2.41 17.34 -4.64
C SER A 56 3.08 17.13 -3.28
N ALA A 57 2.40 17.53 -2.20
CA ALA A 57 2.93 17.40 -0.84
C ALA A 57 3.12 15.93 -0.42
N CYS A 58 2.32 15.01 -0.95
CA CYS A 58 2.32 13.62 -0.54
C CYS A 58 2.84 12.64 -1.63
N ALA A 59 3.47 13.17 -2.68
CA ALA A 59 4.03 12.34 -3.76
C ALA A 59 5.06 11.33 -3.26
N LYS A 60 5.87 11.72 -2.28
CA LYS A 60 6.90 10.87 -1.69
C LYS A 60 6.30 9.67 -0.95
N GLU A 61 5.22 9.89 -0.24
CA GLU A 61 4.50 8.85 0.48
C GLU A 61 3.83 7.86 -0.49
N LEU A 62 3.31 8.35 -1.61
CA LEU A 62 2.77 7.48 -2.65
C LEU A 62 3.86 6.61 -3.27
N ASP A 63 5.04 7.18 -3.53
CA ASP A 63 6.18 6.43 -4.05
C ASP A 63 6.61 5.34 -3.06
N ALA A 64 6.67 5.66 -1.78
CA ALA A 64 7.01 4.69 -0.74
C ALA A 64 6.01 3.53 -0.69
N TYR A 65 4.71 3.83 -0.82
CA TYR A 65 3.68 2.81 -0.87
C TYR A 65 3.83 1.92 -2.12
N GLY A 66 4.05 2.52 -3.29
CA GLY A 66 4.26 1.78 -4.53
C GLY A 66 5.44 0.83 -4.43
N LEU A 67 6.56 1.30 -3.87
CA LEU A 67 7.74 0.47 -3.66
C LEU A 67 7.47 -0.67 -2.68
N ALA A 68 6.77 -0.41 -1.59
CA ALA A 68 6.40 -1.44 -0.62
C ALA A 68 5.52 -2.53 -1.25
N MET A 69 4.56 -2.14 -2.09
CA MET A 69 3.71 -3.08 -2.83
C MET A 69 4.52 -3.92 -3.83
N ARG A 70 5.47 -3.29 -4.51
CA ARG A 70 6.36 -4.01 -5.43
C ARG A 70 7.19 -5.05 -4.70
N THR A 71 7.81 -4.68 -3.60
CA THR A 71 8.63 -5.57 -2.77
C THR A 71 7.81 -6.76 -2.26
N LEU A 72 6.62 -6.50 -1.73
CA LEU A 72 5.71 -7.54 -1.27
C LEU A 72 5.35 -8.50 -2.41
N ALA A 73 5.01 -7.96 -3.59
CA ALA A 73 4.61 -8.77 -4.73
C ALA A 73 5.76 -9.66 -5.24
N VAL A 74 6.98 -9.12 -5.34
CA VAL A 74 8.15 -9.92 -5.73
C VAL A 74 8.38 -11.05 -4.76
N ASN A 75 8.44 -10.76 -3.47
CA ASN A 75 8.77 -11.75 -2.46
C ASN A 75 7.68 -12.81 -2.33
N THR A 76 6.42 -12.43 -2.46
CA THR A 76 5.31 -13.38 -2.46
C THR A 76 5.39 -14.35 -3.65
N GLN A 77 5.67 -13.83 -4.85
CA GLN A 77 5.79 -14.65 -6.06
C GLN A 77 6.97 -15.61 -5.97
N ILE A 78 8.11 -15.17 -5.45
CA ILE A 78 9.28 -16.02 -5.24
C ILE A 78 8.96 -17.11 -4.20
N ALA A 79 8.30 -16.77 -3.12
CA ALA A 79 7.89 -17.74 -2.09
C ALA A 79 6.93 -18.79 -2.65
N GLU A 80 6.14 -18.45 -3.67
CA GLU A 80 5.24 -19.38 -4.38
C GLU A 80 5.96 -20.19 -5.45
N GLY A 81 7.26 -20.03 -5.61
CA GLY A 81 8.06 -20.81 -6.56
C GLY A 81 8.17 -20.23 -7.96
N ARG A 82 7.76 -18.98 -8.17
CA ARG A 82 7.88 -18.31 -9.46
C ARG A 82 9.33 -17.90 -9.71
N SER A 83 9.71 -17.83 -10.99
CA SER A 83 11.05 -17.36 -11.37
C SER A 83 11.21 -15.87 -11.02
N PRO A 84 12.47 -15.40 -10.77
CA PRO A 84 12.71 -13.99 -10.50
C PRO A 84 12.18 -13.06 -11.61
N ASP A 85 12.30 -13.44 -12.88
CA ASP A 85 11.82 -12.62 -14.00
C ASP A 85 10.28 -12.52 -14.00
N ALA A 86 9.60 -13.64 -13.81
CA ALA A 86 8.13 -13.66 -13.71
C ALA A 86 7.66 -12.86 -12.49
N ALA A 87 8.35 -12.98 -11.36
CA ALA A 87 8.05 -12.23 -10.14
C ALA A 87 8.18 -10.72 -10.36
N ARG A 88 9.25 -10.28 -11.04
CA ARG A 88 9.46 -8.85 -11.32
C ARG A 88 8.40 -8.28 -12.25
N SER A 89 8.03 -9.02 -13.30
CA SER A 89 6.99 -8.59 -14.24
C SER A 89 5.64 -8.43 -13.56
N PHE A 90 5.28 -9.41 -12.75
CA PHE A 90 4.04 -9.36 -11.96
C PHE A 90 4.06 -8.20 -10.97
N ALA A 91 5.19 -7.99 -10.30
CA ALA A 91 5.34 -6.93 -9.30
C ALA A 91 5.23 -5.53 -9.92
N ALA A 92 5.77 -5.32 -11.11
CA ALA A 92 5.64 -4.05 -11.82
C ALA A 92 4.19 -3.73 -12.14
N MET A 93 3.42 -4.72 -12.57
CA MET A 93 1.99 -4.57 -12.81
C MET A 93 1.22 -4.25 -11.53
N LYS A 94 1.54 -4.98 -10.45
CA LYS A 94 0.91 -4.76 -9.13
C LYS A 94 1.22 -3.40 -8.56
N GLU A 95 2.45 -2.91 -8.74
CA GLU A 95 2.84 -1.58 -8.31
C GLU A 95 2.01 -0.50 -9.03
N ALA A 96 1.90 -0.59 -10.35
CA ALA A 96 1.14 0.37 -11.14
C ALA A 96 -0.33 0.38 -10.72
N TRP A 97 -0.93 -0.80 -10.56
CA TRP A 97 -2.31 -0.92 -10.11
C TRP A 97 -2.49 -0.35 -8.70
N ALA A 98 -1.60 -0.67 -7.79
CA ALA A 98 -1.68 -0.22 -6.39
C ALA A 98 -1.54 1.31 -6.29
N ARG A 99 -0.63 1.91 -7.07
CA ARG A 99 -0.46 3.36 -7.11
C ARG A 99 -1.73 4.06 -7.61
N ASN A 100 -2.33 3.55 -8.67
CA ASN A 100 -3.56 4.12 -9.22
C ASN A 100 -4.72 4.00 -8.23
N ASP A 101 -4.87 2.84 -7.60
CA ASP A 101 -5.91 2.61 -6.59
C ASP A 101 -5.74 3.54 -5.38
N ALA A 102 -4.51 3.63 -4.86
CA ALA A 102 -4.20 4.51 -3.74
C ALA A 102 -4.44 5.98 -4.08
N LEU A 103 -4.07 6.40 -5.29
CA LEU A 103 -4.29 7.77 -5.75
C LEU A 103 -5.79 8.08 -5.87
N ASP A 104 -6.60 7.15 -6.34
CA ASP A 104 -8.04 7.33 -6.43
C ASP A 104 -8.67 7.50 -5.04
N HIS A 105 -8.31 6.67 -4.08
CA HIS A 105 -8.77 6.77 -2.71
C HIS A 105 -8.31 8.08 -2.05
N PHE A 106 -7.06 8.45 -2.24
CA PHE A 106 -6.49 9.68 -1.74
C PHE A 106 -7.24 10.90 -2.31
N THR A 107 -7.45 10.91 -3.61
CA THR A 107 -8.17 11.99 -4.31
C THR A 107 -9.56 12.17 -3.74
N HIS A 108 -10.30 11.09 -3.57
CA HIS A 108 -11.65 11.13 -3.03
C HIS A 108 -11.66 11.64 -1.59
N SER A 109 -10.77 11.14 -0.75
CA SER A 109 -10.68 11.55 0.66
C SER A 109 -10.28 13.01 0.80
N VAL A 110 -9.29 13.47 0.04
CA VAL A 110 -8.82 14.84 0.08
C VAL A 110 -9.93 15.81 -0.36
N LYS A 111 -10.65 15.49 -1.42
CA LYS A 111 -11.79 16.32 -1.86
C LYS A 111 -12.84 16.46 -0.76
N GLU A 112 -13.19 15.37 -0.11
CA GLU A 112 -14.13 15.39 1.02
C GLU A 112 -13.61 16.27 2.16
N TRP A 113 -12.36 16.11 2.55
CA TRP A 113 -11.79 16.91 3.66
C TRP A 113 -11.72 18.39 3.33
N ILE A 114 -11.42 18.75 2.08
CA ILE A 114 -11.44 20.14 1.63
C ILE A 114 -12.85 20.72 1.73
N GLU A 115 -13.85 19.97 1.30
CA GLU A 115 -15.26 20.40 1.36
C GLU A 115 -15.75 20.61 2.79
N GLN A 116 -15.25 19.81 3.73
CA GLN A 116 -15.61 19.92 5.15
C GLN A 116 -14.91 21.06 5.87
N LYS A 117 -13.89 21.64 5.28
CA LYS A 117 -13.14 22.73 5.88
C LYS A 117 -13.77 24.10 5.60
#